data_f87b163ff13ee8a3bf87e78894b81418
#
_entry.id   f87b163ff13ee8a3bf87e78894b81418
#
_cell.length_a   1.000
_cell.length_b   1.000
_cell.length_c   1.000
_cell.angle_alpha   90.00
_cell.angle_beta   90.00
_cell.angle_gamma   90.00
#
_symmetry.space_group_name_H-M   'P 1'
#
loop_
_entity.id
_entity.type
_entity.pdbx_description
1 polymer ?
#
loop_
_entity_poly.entity_id
_entity_poly.type
_entity_poly.pdbx_seq_one_letter_code
_entity_poly.pdbx_strand_id
1 'polypeptide(L)'
;MFITIINDSRDQNAFGRQATRAAGLFGCGVATVGVADDLEAAGNLVDVLDAAEGREGVVLVNVAPRQEHGKKSEKGSVGFVGTEVAKKENGSPFGFFYYGKTLVVSSIDGATLSLVKKLGIADKIHVLDIAATGKAMVEKRLIDEAISERMRTTQFRSYEFLPRVAQWIVNREPVVSTERLLLAADAPKAIWWVDSFGNAK
;
A
#
# COMPACT_ATOMS: atom_id res chain seq x y z
N MET A 1 18.21 -2.95 7.14
CA MET A 1 16.90 -2.67 6.51
C MET A 1 15.94 -3.81 6.84
N PHE A 2 14.67 -3.54 7.17
CA PHE A 2 13.61 -4.52 7.35
C PHE A 2 12.55 -4.36 6.26
N ILE A 3 11.73 -5.39 6.05
CA ILE A 3 10.54 -5.31 5.18
C ILE A 3 9.35 -5.92 5.92
N THR A 4 8.24 -5.20 5.96
CA THR A 4 6.97 -5.69 6.47
C THR A 4 5.89 -5.55 5.39
N ILE A 5 5.10 -6.60 5.20
CA ILE A 5 3.96 -6.61 4.27
C ILE A 5 2.68 -6.70 5.08
N ILE A 6 1.78 -5.74 4.91
CA ILE A 6 0.42 -5.74 5.46
C ILE A 6 -0.55 -5.97 4.31
N ASN A 7 -1.34 -7.05 4.37
CA ASN A 7 -2.19 -7.45 3.26
C ASN A 7 -3.50 -8.10 3.76
N ASP A 8 -4.61 -7.83 3.08
CA ASP A 8 -5.92 -8.42 3.34
C ASP A 8 -6.12 -9.80 2.68
N SER A 9 -5.14 -10.29 1.95
CA SER A 9 -5.12 -11.67 1.47
C SER A 9 -4.83 -12.61 2.64
N ARG A 10 -5.82 -13.39 3.05
CA ARG A 10 -5.66 -14.43 4.08
C ARG A 10 -5.06 -15.73 3.53
N ASP A 11 -4.81 -15.77 2.23
CA ASP A 11 -4.24 -16.89 1.53
C ASP A 11 -2.72 -16.88 1.65
N GLN A 12 -2.17 -17.89 2.31
CA GLN A 12 -0.73 -18.06 2.48
C GLN A 12 0.04 -18.14 1.16
N ASN A 13 -0.59 -18.65 0.09
CA ASN A 13 0.04 -18.70 -1.23
C ASN A 13 0.24 -17.27 -1.80
N ALA A 14 -0.78 -16.42 -1.71
CA ALA A 14 -0.67 -15.03 -2.14
C ALA A 14 0.35 -14.26 -1.31
N PHE A 15 0.38 -14.44 0.01
CA PHE A 15 1.42 -13.89 0.89
C PHE A 15 2.81 -14.41 0.53
N GLY A 16 2.95 -15.72 0.35
CA GLY A 16 4.22 -16.35 0.01
C GLY A 16 4.80 -15.81 -1.29
N ARG A 17 3.97 -15.63 -2.32
CA ARG A 17 4.40 -15.03 -3.60
C ARG A 17 4.90 -13.60 -3.43
N GLN A 18 4.17 -12.77 -2.66
CA GLN A 18 4.56 -11.38 -2.42
C GLN A 18 5.84 -11.30 -1.58
N ALA A 19 5.95 -12.09 -0.51
CA ALA A 19 7.13 -12.16 0.34
C ALA A 19 8.35 -12.66 -0.42
N THR A 20 8.22 -13.72 -1.23
CA THR A 20 9.31 -14.23 -2.08
C THR A 20 9.80 -13.16 -3.07
N ARG A 21 8.88 -12.42 -3.71
CA ARG A 21 9.24 -11.33 -4.61
C ARG A 21 9.99 -10.23 -3.88
N ALA A 22 9.49 -9.79 -2.72
CA ALA A 22 10.12 -8.75 -1.91
C ALA A 22 11.50 -9.21 -1.41
N ALA A 23 11.61 -10.43 -0.86
CA ALA A 23 12.87 -10.98 -0.40
C ALA A 23 13.92 -11.05 -1.52
N GLY A 24 13.53 -11.51 -2.72
CA GLY A 24 14.42 -11.58 -3.87
C GLY A 24 14.89 -10.21 -4.37
N LEU A 25 14.02 -9.20 -4.32
CA LEU A 25 14.37 -7.84 -4.77
C LEU A 25 15.27 -7.10 -3.77
N PHE A 26 15.07 -7.31 -2.48
CA PHE A 26 15.77 -6.57 -1.43
C PHE A 26 16.90 -7.36 -0.76
N GLY A 27 16.99 -8.66 -0.99
CA GLY A 27 18.03 -9.51 -0.40
C GLY A 27 17.90 -9.69 1.12
N CYS A 28 16.69 -9.57 1.68
CA CYS A 28 16.47 -9.69 3.13
C CYS A 28 15.17 -10.44 3.46
N GLY A 29 15.02 -10.82 4.73
CA GLY A 29 13.81 -11.45 5.23
C GLY A 29 12.61 -10.49 5.24
N VAL A 30 11.41 -11.04 5.16
CA VAL A 30 10.15 -10.30 5.09
C VAL A 30 9.23 -10.75 6.22
N ALA A 31 8.74 -9.81 7.02
CA ALA A 31 7.64 -10.03 7.96
C ALA A 31 6.29 -9.84 7.23
N THR A 32 5.28 -10.62 7.60
CA THR A 32 3.94 -10.53 7.02
C THR A 32 2.89 -10.34 8.10
N VAL A 33 1.95 -9.43 7.86
CA VAL A 33 0.81 -9.13 8.73
C VAL A 33 -0.46 -9.28 7.90
N GLY A 34 -1.27 -10.30 8.20
CA GLY A 34 -2.58 -10.50 7.59
C GLY A 34 -3.65 -9.69 8.31
N VAL A 35 -4.48 -8.97 7.55
CA VAL A 35 -5.56 -8.13 8.10
C VAL A 35 -6.91 -8.50 7.50
N ALA A 36 -7.99 -8.19 8.22
CA ALA A 36 -9.34 -8.46 7.76
C ALA A 36 -9.88 -7.38 6.83
N ASP A 37 -9.51 -6.13 7.08
CA ASP A 37 -10.02 -4.96 6.39
C ASP A 37 -9.02 -3.79 6.40
N ASP A 38 -9.43 -2.65 5.86
CA ASP A 38 -8.62 -1.46 5.73
C ASP A 38 -8.41 -0.71 7.06
N LEU A 39 -9.32 -0.82 8.02
CA LEU A 39 -9.17 -0.21 9.34
C LEU A 39 -8.17 -1.00 10.20
N GLU A 40 -8.24 -2.34 10.17
CA GLU A 40 -7.24 -3.19 10.81
C GLU A 40 -5.85 -2.96 10.19
N ALA A 41 -5.78 -2.75 8.86
CA ALA A 41 -4.54 -2.38 8.19
C ALA A 41 -4.01 -1.03 8.66
N ALA A 42 -4.88 -0.03 8.84
CA ALA A 42 -4.48 1.28 9.35
C ALA A 42 -3.86 1.18 10.75
N GLY A 43 -4.45 0.38 11.63
CA GLY A 43 -3.92 0.16 12.98
C GLY A 43 -2.59 -0.59 12.98
N ASN A 44 -2.51 -1.70 12.23
CA ASN A 44 -1.27 -2.47 12.11
C ASN A 44 -0.15 -1.65 11.45
N LEU A 45 -0.46 -0.75 10.51
CA LEU A 45 0.53 0.15 9.95
C LEU A 45 1.13 1.07 11.02
N VAL A 46 0.30 1.64 11.89
CA VAL A 46 0.77 2.47 13.01
C VAL A 46 1.67 1.67 13.95
N ASP A 47 1.24 0.46 14.35
CA ASP A 47 2.02 -0.43 15.23
C ASP A 47 3.39 -0.79 14.60
N VAL A 48 3.43 -1.08 13.29
CA VAL A 48 4.68 -1.37 12.57
C VAL A 48 5.59 -0.14 12.51
N LEU A 49 5.03 1.05 12.29
CA LEU A 49 5.81 2.29 12.25
C LEU A 49 6.35 2.67 13.63
N ASP A 50 5.56 2.44 14.69
CA ASP A 50 6.02 2.61 16.07
C ASP A 50 7.20 1.66 16.38
N ALA A 51 7.07 0.38 16.07
CA ALA A 51 8.13 -0.61 16.24
C ALA A 51 9.37 -0.33 15.38
N ALA A 52 9.20 0.30 14.22
CA ALA A 52 10.29 0.69 13.35
C ALA A 52 11.10 1.88 13.86
N GLU A 53 10.50 2.74 14.70
CA GLU A 53 11.13 3.94 15.28
C GLU A 53 11.82 4.82 14.23
N GLY A 54 11.26 4.89 13.02
CA GLY A 54 11.82 5.64 11.90
C GLY A 54 13.14 5.10 11.35
N ARG A 55 13.53 3.85 11.68
CA ARG A 55 14.72 3.18 11.13
C ARG A 55 14.56 2.89 9.64
N GLU A 56 15.67 2.56 8.99
CA GLU A 56 15.69 2.20 7.57
C GLU A 56 14.93 0.89 7.32
N GLY A 57 13.86 0.98 6.54
CA GLY A 57 12.99 -0.13 6.22
C GLY A 57 11.94 0.18 5.18
N VAL A 58 11.16 -0.83 4.82
CA VAL A 58 10.06 -0.74 3.85
C VAL A 58 8.81 -1.39 4.43
N VAL A 59 7.70 -0.68 4.38
CA VAL A 59 6.37 -1.22 4.71
C VAL A 59 5.52 -1.20 3.44
N LEU A 60 5.04 -2.36 3.03
CA LEU A 60 4.17 -2.55 1.88
C LEU A 60 2.76 -2.83 2.36
N VAL A 61 1.80 -1.96 2.02
CA VAL A 61 0.41 -2.13 2.42
C VAL A 61 -0.46 -2.33 1.18
N ASN A 62 -1.16 -3.46 1.12
CA ASN A 62 -2.08 -3.76 0.02
C ASN A 62 -3.39 -4.28 0.58
N VAL A 63 -4.36 -3.40 0.67
CA VAL A 63 -5.71 -3.72 1.13
C VAL A 63 -6.71 -3.16 0.15
N ALA A 64 -7.68 -3.98 -0.26
CA ALA A 64 -8.82 -3.55 -1.05
C ALA A 64 -9.97 -3.22 -0.10
N PRO A 65 -10.56 -2.00 -0.13
CA PRO A 65 -11.73 -1.69 0.66
C PRO A 65 -12.85 -2.70 0.34
N ARG A 66 -13.30 -3.45 1.33
CA ARG A 66 -14.40 -4.40 1.15
C ARG A 66 -15.71 -3.62 1.25
N GLN A 67 -16.55 -3.70 0.22
CA GLN A 67 -17.91 -3.23 0.31
C GLN A 67 -18.64 -4.06 1.38
N GLU A 68 -19.32 -3.40 2.33
CA GLU A 68 -20.19 -4.08 3.28
C GLU A 68 -21.15 -5.02 2.54
N HIS A 69 -21.16 -6.29 2.92
CA HIS A 69 -22.08 -7.29 2.39
C HIS A 69 -23.52 -6.81 2.64
N GLY A 70 -24.23 -6.39 1.60
CA GLY A 70 -25.66 -6.06 1.67
C GLY A 70 -26.10 -4.72 1.12
N LYS A 71 -25.23 -3.77 0.87
CA LYS A 71 -25.59 -2.55 0.13
C LYS A 71 -25.28 -2.75 -1.35
N LYS A 72 -26.34 -2.88 -2.18
CA LYS A 72 -26.20 -2.72 -3.63
C LYS A 72 -25.45 -1.41 -3.85
N SER A 73 -24.33 -1.46 -4.54
CA SER A 73 -23.56 -0.30 -4.89
C SER A 73 -24.46 0.69 -5.65
N GLU A 74 -24.93 1.72 -5.00
CA GLU A 74 -25.14 2.96 -5.72
C GLU A 74 -23.76 3.33 -6.24
N LYS A 75 -23.66 3.48 -7.56
CA LYS A 75 -22.45 3.84 -8.29
C LYS A 75 -21.86 5.11 -7.70
N GLY A 76 -20.89 4.97 -6.83
CA GLY A 76 -20.27 6.07 -6.12
C GLY A 76 -19.49 5.54 -4.92
N SER A 77 -18.44 4.72 -5.15
CA SER A 77 -17.38 4.61 -4.13
C SER A 77 -16.97 6.05 -3.82
N VAL A 78 -16.94 6.39 -2.53
CA VAL A 78 -16.33 7.65 -2.06
C VAL A 78 -14.85 7.56 -2.44
N GLY A 79 -14.61 7.77 -3.73
CA GLY A 79 -13.29 7.98 -4.25
C GLY A 79 -12.83 9.33 -3.72
N PHE A 80 -11.58 9.43 -3.46
CA PHE A 80 -10.79 10.61 -3.20
C PHE A 80 -11.52 11.89 -3.65
N VAL A 81 -12.11 12.63 -2.71
CA VAL A 81 -12.91 13.81 -2.99
C VAL A 81 -11.99 14.85 -3.63
N GLY A 82 -12.20 15.12 -4.91
CA GLY A 82 -11.57 16.26 -5.57
C GLY A 82 -10.84 16.05 -6.88
N THR A 83 -10.86 14.85 -7.49
CA THR A 83 -10.43 14.70 -8.89
C THR A 83 -11.37 13.74 -9.60
N GLU A 84 -11.79 14.09 -10.83
CA GLU A 84 -12.27 13.10 -11.79
C GLU A 84 -11.14 12.08 -12.00
N VAL A 85 -11.10 11.09 -11.11
CA VAL A 85 -10.24 9.91 -11.31
C VAL A 85 -10.89 9.18 -12.47
N ALA A 86 -10.24 9.17 -13.61
CA ALA A 86 -10.58 8.34 -14.75
C ALA A 86 -11.05 6.98 -14.22
N LYS A 87 -12.18 6.48 -14.73
CA LYS A 87 -12.79 5.20 -14.35
C LYS A 87 -11.72 4.20 -13.99
N LYS A 88 -11.74 3.72 -12.74
CA LYS A 88 -10.79 2.72 -12.23
C LYS A 88 -10.83 1.50 -13.14
N GLU A 89 -9.96 1.44 -14.11
CA GLU A 89 -9.86 0.26 -14.95
C GLU A 89 -9.29 -0.93 -14.17
N ASN A 90 -8.44 -0.71 -13.16
CA ASN A 90 -7.80 -1.79 -12.42
C ASN A 90 -7.40 -1.41 -10.98
N GLY A 91 -8.27 -1.66 -10.01
CA GLY A 91 -7.95 -1.69 -8.58
C GLY A 91 -7.58 -0.34 -7.93
N SER A 92 -7.17 -0.41 -6.67
CA SER A 92 -6.85 0.75 -5.84
C SER A 92 -5.62 1.52 -6.31
N PRO A 93 -5.61 2.86 -6.25
CA PRO A 93 -4.40 3.63 -6.46
C PRO A 93 -3.39 3.37 -5.33
N PHE A 94 -2.10 3.56 -5.64
CA PHE A 94 -1.01 3.44 -4.68
C PHE A 94 -0.32 4.78 -4.50
N GLY A 95 0.22 4.97 -3.30
CA GLY A 95 1.07 6.10 -2.99
C GLY A 95 2.15 5.71 -2.01
N PHE A 96 3.08 6.63 -1.77
CA PHE A 96 4.14 6.43 -0.79
C PHE A 96 4.41 7.70 0.01
N PHE A 97 4.94 7.50 1.21
CA PHE A 97 5.47 8.53 2.08
C PHE A 97 6.62 7.96 2.92
N TYR A 98 7.31 8.82 3.65
CA TYR A 98 8.35 8.40 4.58
C TYR A 98 7.95 8.72 6.02
N TYR A 99 8.26 7.78 6.93
CA TYR A 99 8.28 7.99 8.37
C TYR A 99 9.71 7.82 8.87
N GLY A 100 10.41 8.92 9.16
CA GLY A 100 11.85 8.89 9.35
C GLY A 100 12.56 8.35 8.10
N LYS A 101 13.27 7.21 8.24
CA LYS A 101 13.91 6.50 7.12
C LYS A 101 13.10 5.31 6.61
N THR A 102 11.91 5.06 7.16
CA THR A 102 11.03 3.98 6.74
C THR A 102 10.19 4.45 5.56
N LEU A 103 10.33 3.79 4.42
CA LEU A 103 9.47 3.98 3.25
C LEU A 103 8.16 3.20 3.45
N VAL A 104 7.03 3.86 3.33
CA VAL A 104 5.70 3.23 3.25
C VAL A 104 5.18 3.34 1.83
N VAL A 105 4.83 2.20 1.22
CA VAL A 105 4.11 2.15 -0.07
C VAL A 105 2.78 1.46 0.17
N SER A 106 1.68 2.18 -0.06
CA SER A 106 0.34 1.75 0.37
C SER A 106 -0.72 1.95 -0.70
N SER A 107 -1.72 1.06 -0.72
CA SER A 107 -3.03 1.40 -1.28
C SER A 107 -3.61 2.59 -0.51
N ILE A 108 -4.23 3.53 -1.23
CA ILE A 108 -4.73 4.80 -0.65
C ILE A 108 -6.24 4.91 -0.61
N ASP A 109 -6.95 3.84 -0.90
CA ASP A 109 -8.41 3.77 -0.84
C ASP A 109 -8.91 3.44 0.58
N GLY A 110 -10.13 3.84 0.87
CA GLY A 110 -10.81 3.51 2.12
C GLY A 110 -10.15 4.12 3.36
N ALA A 111 -10.13 3.35 4.45
CA ALA A 111 -9.59 3.74 5.74
C ALA A 111 -8.11 3.38 5.94
N THR A 112 -7.45 2.77 4.96
CA THR A 112 -6.07 2.24 5.08
C THR A 112 -5.07 3.25 5.67
N LEU A 113 -5.18 4.52 5.30
CA LEU A 113 -4.32 5.60 5.80
C LEU A 113 -5.02 6.55 6.78
N SER A 114 -6.20 6.18 7.28
CA SER A 114 -7.00 7.03 8.18
C SER A 114 -6.29 7.37 9.49
N LEU A 115 -5.61 6.40 10.10
CA LEU A 115 -4.86 6.62 11.34
C LEU A 115 -3.53 7.34 11.09
N VAL A 116 -2.89 7.15 9.94
CA VAL A 116 -1.72 7.93 9.53
C VAL A 116 -2.05 9.41 9.50
N LYS A 117 -3.20 9.77 8.87
CA LYS A 117 -3.72 11.13 8.84
C LYS A 117 -4.08 11.63 10.25
N LYS A 118 -4.87 10.85 11.00
CA LYS A 118 -5.39 11.23 12.32
C LYS A 118 -4.28 11.51 13.34
N LEU A 119 -3.19 10.75 13.29
CA LEU A 119 -2.07 10.87 14.20
C LEU A 119 -0.97 11.82 13.70
N GLY A 120 -1.16 12.46 12.54
CA GLY A 120 -0.19 13.38 11.95
C GLY A 120 1.14 12.72 11.58
N ILE A 121 1.13 11.43 11.25
CA ILE A 121 2.33 10.68 10.85
C ILE A 121 2.81 11.17 9.48
N ALA A 122 1.89 11.49 8.59
CA ALA A 122 2.17 12.13 7.31
C ALA A 122 1.01 13.05 6.91
N ASP A 123 1.35 14.25 6.44
CA ASP A 123 0.37 15.22 5.91
C ASP A 123 0.23 15.14 4.39
N LYS A 124 1.24 14.59 3.73
CA LYS A 124 1.33 14.48 2.27
C LYS A 124 1.67 13.05 1.86
N ILE A 125 1.28 12.72 0.64
CA ILE A 125 1.55 11.45 0.00
C ILE A 125 1.92 11.66 -1.47
N HIS A 126 2.87 10.90 -1.98
CA HIS A 126 3.20 10.83 -3.39
C HIS A 126 2.31 9.77 -4.05
N VAL A 127 1.33 10.19 -4.83
CA VAL A 127 0.44 9.28 -5.58
C VAL A 127 1.15 8.79 -6.82
N LEU A 128 1.25 7.48 -6.98
CA LEU A 128 2.01 6.83 -8.05
C LEU A 128 1.20 6.75 -9.36
N ASP A 129 1.86 7.10 -10.46
CA ASP A 129 1.40 6.76 -11.81
C ASP A 129 2.05 5.43 -12.24
N ILE A 130 1.27 4.36 -12.21
CA ILE A 130 1.75 3.01 -12.49
C ILE A 130 2.18 2.87 -13.96
N ALA A 131 1.39 3.45 -14.88
CA ALA A 131 1.66 3.32 -16.31
C ALA A 131 2.92 4.11 -16.71
N ALA A 132 3.02 5.37 -16.26
CA ALA A 132 4.17 6.20 -16.52
C ALA A 132 5.44 5.65 -15.84
N THR A 133 5.33 5.12 -14.61
CA THR A 133 6.44 4.46 -13.91
C THR A 133 6.91 3.22 -14.67
N GLY A 134 5.99 2.35 -15.12
CA GLY A 134 6.33 1.17 -15.91
C GLY A 134 7.09 1.53 -17.20
N LYS A 135 6.63 2.56 -17.92
CA LYS A 135 7.30 3.07 -19.12
C LYS A 135 8.72 3.57 -18.82
N ALA A 136 8.89 4.38 -17.78
CA ALA A 136 10.20 4.89 -17.37
C ALA A 136 11.18 3.77 -17.02
N MET A 137 10.69 2.67 -16.42
CA MET A 137 11.52 1.51 -16.07
C MET A 137 11.92 0.68 -17.29
N VAL A 138 11.05 0.59 -18.31
CA VAL A 138 11.41 -0.02 -19.61
C VAL A 138 12.50 0.80 -20.32
N GLU A 139 12.34 2.11 -20.39
CA GLU A 139 13.33 3.02 -20.97
C GLU A 139 14.70 2.87 -20.31
N LYS A 140 14.73 2.65 -19.00
CA LYS A 140 15.95 2.33 -18.24
C LYS A 140 16.44 0.87 -18.36
N ARG A 141 15.72 0.01 -19.06
CA ARG A 141 16.01 -1.42 -19.19
C ARG A 141 16.04 -2.19 -17.86
N LEU A 142 15.30 -1.72 -16.86
CA LEU A 142 15.14 -2.40 -15.57
C LEU A 142 14.08 -3.49 -15.64
N ILE A 143 13.13 -3.35 -16.55
CA ILE A 143 12.10 -4.37 -16.86
C ILE A 143 11.87 -4.40 -18.37
N ASP A 144 11.26 -5.48 -18.85
CA ASP A 144 10.76 -5.57 -20.23
C ASP A 144 9.31 -5.02 -20.37
N GLU A 145 8.88 -4.86 -21.61
CA GLU A 145 7.51 -4.41 -21.94
C GLU A 145 6.43 -5.34 -21.37
N ALA A 146 6.68 -6.65 -21.33
CA ALA A 146 5.73 -7.62 -20.82
C ALA A 146 5.54 -7.47 -19.29
N ILE A 147 6.59 -7.15 -18.54
CA ILE A 147 6.50 -6.83 -17.11
C ILE A 147 5.73 -5.52 -16.92
N SER A 148 6.05 -4.48 -17.69
CA SER A 148 5.37 -3.18 -17.62
C SER A 148 3.86 -3.34 -17.88
N GLU A 149 3.48 -4.09 -18.90
CA GLU A 149 2.08 -4.35 -19.22
C GLU A 149 1.38 -5.16 -18.13
N ARG A 150 2.03 -6.19 -17.56
CA ARG A 150 1.48 -6.93 -16.42
C ARG A 150 1.25 -6.04 -15.20
N MET A 151 2.18 -5.15 -14.86
CA MET A 151 2.01 -4.21 -13.76
C MET A 151 0.78 -3.32 -13.94
N ARG A 152 0.50 -2.92 -15.18
CA ARG A 152 -0.63 -2.06 -15.53
C ARG A 152 -1.98 -2.79 -15.51
N THR A 153 -2.02 -4.02 -16.01
CA THR A 153 -3.26 -4.76 -16.30
C THR A 153 -3.65 -5.77 -15.24
N THR A 154 -2.69 -6.28 -14.44
CA THR A 154 -2.96 -7.32 -13.44
C THR A 154 -3.82 -6.82 -12.29
N GLN A 155 -4.68 -7.71 -11.77
CA GLN A 155 -5.34 -7.54 -10.48
C GLN A 155 -4.41 -7.85 -9.30
N PHE A 156 -3.25 -8.46 -9.56
CA PHE A 156 -2.27 -8.87 -8.53
C PHE A 156 -1.13 -7.86 -8.39
N ARG A 157 -1.46 -6.58 -8.30
CA ARG A 157 -0.46 -5.52 -8.12
C ARG A 157 0.31 -5.60 -6.82
N SER A 158 -0.25 -6.30 -5.82
CA SER A 158 0.43 -6.55 -4.54
C SER A 158 1.79 -7.24 -4.70
N TYR A 159 1.98 -8.11 -5.69
CA TYR A 159 3.28 -8.74 -5.93
C TYR A 159 3.95 -8.34 -7.25
N GLU A 160 3.17 -7.91 -8.26
CA GLU A 160 3.77 -7.48 -9.53
C GLU A 160 4.31 -6.05 -9.47
N PHE A 161 3.60 -5.13 -8.83
CA PHE A 161 3.97 -3.73 -8.79
C PHE A 161 4.62 -3.30 -7.46
N LEU A 162 3.96 -3.58 -6.34
CA LEU A 162 4.28 -2.98 -5.05
C LEU A 162 5.73 -3.22 -4.60
N PRO A 163 6.28 -4.46 -4.60
CA PRO A 163 7.67 -4.69 -4.21
C PRO A 163 8.68 -4.05 -5.17
N ARG A 164 8.38 -4.00 -6.48
CA ARG A 164 9.27 -3.40 -7.48
C ARG A 164 9.34 -1.90 -7.32
N VAL A 165 8.19 -1.22 -7.21
CA VAL A 165 8.19 0.24 -7.05
C VAL A 165 8.86 0.66 -5.75
N ALA A 166 8.68 -0.09 -4.67
CA ALA A 166 9.38 0.16 -3.42
C ALA A 166 10.90 0.05 -3.58
N GLN A 167 11.39 -0.98 -4.27
CA GLN A 167 12.82 -1.12 -4.57
C GLN A 167 13.33 0.05 -5.42
N TRP A 168 12.58 0.47 -6.44
CA TRP A 168 12.98 1.59 -7.30
C TRP A 168 13.06 2.90 -6.51
N ILE A 169 12.10 3.16 -5.60
CA ILE A 169 12.14 4.34 -4.73
C ILE A 169 13.39 4.29 -3.81
N VAL A 170 13.67 3.15 -3.18
CA VAL A 170 14.86 2.95 -2.34
C VAL A 170 16.14 3.17 -3.14
N ASN A 171 16.19 2.68 -4.38
CA ASN A 171 17.33 2.84 -5.29
C ASN A 171 17.39 4.23 -5.96
N ARG A 172 16.46 5.14 -5.64
CA ARG A 172 16.34 6.49 -6.25
C ARG A 172 16.15 6.47 -7.76
N GLU A 173 15.47 5.43 -8.25
CA GLU A 173 15.07 5.36 -9.65
C GLU A 173 13.91 6.33 -9.94
N PRO A 174 13.72 6.80 -11.19
CA PRO A 174 12.74 7.83 -11.54
C PRO A 174 11.30 7.27 -11.54
N VAL A 175 10.75 7.08 -10.34
CA VAL A 175 9.34 6.74 -10.16
C VAL A 175 8.48 7.97 -10.44
N VAL A 176 7.44 7.80 -11.26
CA VAL A 176 6.53 8.89 -11.61
C VAL A 176 5.43 8.99 -10.56
N SER A 177 5.37 10.13 -9.90
CA SER A 177 4.39 10.40 -8.84
C SER A 177 4.00 11.87 -8.76
N THR A 178 2.87 12.14 -8.12
CA THR A 178 2.41 13.50 -7.81
C THR A 178 2.24 13.64 -6.31
N GLU A 179 2.93 14.61 -5.70
CA GLU A 179 2.73 14.96 -4.28
C GLU A 179 1.36 15.60 -4.09
N ARG A 180 0.60 15.14 -3.09
CA ARG A 180 -0.71 15.66 -2.70
C ARG A 180 -0.87 15.62 -1.19
N LEU A 181 -1.82 16.40 -0.67
CA LEU A 181 -2.27 16.25 0.71
C LEU A 181 -2.84 14.84 0.92
N LEU A 182 -2.60 14.26 2.09
CA LEU A 182 -3.16 12.98 2.46
C LEU A 182 -4.65 13.13 2.81
N LEU A 183 -5.52 12.88 1.83
CA LEU A 183 -6.97 12.93 1.97
C LEU A 183 -7.55 11.53 2.21
N ALA A 184 -7.15 10.88 3.29
CA ALA A 184 -7.75 9.61 3.71
C ALA A 184 -9.13 9.85 4.36
N ALA A 185 -9.98 8.82 4.37
CA ALA A 185 -11.20 8.80 5.16
C ALA A 185 -10.89 9.08 6.64
N ASP A 186 -11.86 9.66 7.38
CA ASP A 186 -11.68 9.84 8.81
C ASP A 186 -11.74 8.48 9.51
N ALA A 187 -10.80 8.25 10.43
CA ALA A 187 -10.78 7.02 11.21
C ALA A 187 -12.07 6.93 12.08
N PRO A 188 -12.87 5.86 11.93
CA PRO A 188 -14.04 5.67 12.75
C PRO A 188 -13.68 5.52 14.23
N LYS A 189 -14.62 5.79 15.12
CA LYS A 189 -14.51 5.40 16.55
C LYS A 189 -14.91 3.93 16.65
N ALA A 190 -13.96 3.03 16.54
CA ALA A 190 -14.19 1.59 16.54
C ALA A 190 -13.03 0.87 17.21
N ILE A 191 -13.29 -0.32 17.74
CA ILE A 191 -12.26 -1.28 18.10
C ILE A 191 -11.85 -1.97 16.79
N TRP A 192 -10.60 -1.81 16.40
CA TRP A 192 -10.08 -2.42 15.16
C TRP A 192 -9.30 -3.71 15.43
N TRP A 193 -8.89 -3.94 16.69
CA TRP A 193 -8.19 -5.14 17.09
C TRP A 193 -8.46 -5.49 18.55
N VAL A 194 -8.54 -6.77 18.84
CA VAL A 194 -8.50 -7.31 20.21
C VAL A 194 -7.40 -8.37 20.23
N ASP A 195 -6.40 -8.18 21.07
CA ASP A 195 -5.29 -9.12 21.20
C ASP A 195 -5.70 -10.41 21.94
N SER A 196 -4.79 -11.39 22.00
CA SER A 196 -5.03 -12.67 22.67
C SER A 196 -5.20 -12.56 24.19
N PHE A 197 -4.88 -11.39 24.79
CA PHE A 197 -5.08 -11.09 26.21
C PHE A 197 -6.37 -10.33 26.48
N GLY A 198 -7.13 -9.97 25.44
CA GLY A 198 -8.38 -9.21 25.54
C GLY A 198 -8.18 -7.68 25.56
N ASN A 199 -7.00 -7.17 25.27
CA ASN A 199 -6.79 -5.72 25.15
C ASN A 199 -7.36 -5.24 23.79
N ALA A 200 -8.18 -4.19 23.87
CA ALA A 200 -8.79 -3.57 22.68
C ALA A 200 -7.97 -2.35 22.24
N LYS A 201 -7.79 -2.22 20.93
CA LYS A 201 -7.16 -1.06 20.29
C LYS A 201 -8.15 -0.37 19.36
#